data_889d65adcd387705e5a71ef74307c3cc
#
_entry.id   889d65adcd387705e5a71ef74307c3cc
#
_cell.length_a   1.000
_cell.length_b   1.000
_cell.length_c   1.000
_cell.angle_alpha   90.00
_cell.angle_beta   90.00
_cell.angle_gamma   90.00
#
_symmetry.space_group_name_H-M   'P 1'
#
loop_
_entity.id
_entity.type
_entity.pdbx_description
1 polymer ?
#
loop_
_entity_poly.entity_id
_entity_poly.type
_entity_poly.pdbx_seq_one_letter_code
_entity_poly.pdbx_strand_id
1 'polypeptide(L)'
;MIDFYFSYRSPYSYLILPRMLKLKNEYNLDINFKIVYPIAIRMPEWFDNKNIFFFIPFMRDFKKKAKKLDMPLIVPIKPDPIRQNTLTGKIADHQPYIFDVCHMGQLMCNRGKGIEFAYELSTLIWSVKNWNTDDKLKDLLLEFGEDLDEVRESVKSNEKSLIEEIEMNQLDQKEAGHHGVPLNVYKGKYYFGQDDPFE
;
A
#
# COMPACT_ATOMS: atom_id res chain seq x y z
N MET A 1 8.58 17.88 -7.90
CA MET A 1 8.32 16.77 -6.95
C MET A 1 6.82 16.58 -6.84
N ILE A 2 6.37 15.32 -6.86
CA ILE A 2 4.98 14.88 -6.64
C ILE A 2 4.98 14.08 -5.32
N ASP A 3 4.13 14.46 -4.36
CA ASP A 3 3.89 13.61 -3.21
C ASP A 3 2.88 12.53 -3.60
N PHE A 4 3.27 11.26 -3.43
CA PHE A 4 2.41 10.12 -3.75
C PHE A 4 2.14 9.29 -2.50
N TYR A 5 0.90 9.37 -1.98
CA TYR A 5 0.46 8.65 -0.79
C TYR A 5 -0.13 7.29 -1.15
N PHE A 6 0.43 6.26 -0.54
CA PHE A 6 0.20 4.87 -0.88
C PHE A 6 -0.17 4.02 0.34
N SER A 7 -0.98 2.99 0.13
CA SER A 7 -1.26 1.98 1.16
C SER A 7 -1.35 0.58 0.55
N TYR A 8 -0.66 -0.39 1.16
CA TYR A 8 -0.59 -1.79 0.71
C TYR A 8 -1.95 -2.50 0.68
N ARG A 9 -2.92 -2.06 1.49
CA ARG A 9 -4.27 -2.67 1.51
C ARG A 9 -5.23 -2.03 0.51
N SER A 10 -4.82 -1.04 -0.25
CA SER A 10 -5.63 -0.40 -1.28
C SER A 10 -5.37 -1.04 -2.66
N PRO A 11 -6.39 -1.70 -3.27
CA PRO A 11 -6.23 -2.24 -4.62
C PRO A 11 -5.96 -1.15 -5.66
N TYR A 12 -6.53 0.03 -5.47
CA TYR A 12 -6.30 1.16 -6.38
C TYR A 12 -4.87 1.73 -6.25
N SER A 13 -4.29 1.67 -5.04
CA SER A 13 -2.87 1.99 -4.85
C SER A 13 -1.96 1.01 -5.57
N TYR A 14 -2.29 -0.29 -5.55
CA TYR A 14 -1.58 -1.31 -6.32
C TYR A 14 -1.68 -1.04 -7.83
N LEU A 15 -2.88 -0.80 -8.34
CA LEU A 15 -3.14 -0.65 -9.77
C LEU A 15 -2.50 0.60 -10.41
N ILE A 16 -2.18 1.63 -9.65
CA ILE A 16 -1.51 2.83 -10.17
C ILE A 16 0.02 2.70 -10.22
N LEU A 17 0.63 1.77 -9.46
CA LEU A 17 2.09 1.67 -9.32
C LEU A 17 2.85 1.56 -10.65
N PRO A 18 2.42 0.76 -11.65
CA PRO A 18 3.11 0.71 -12.95
C PRO A 18 3.17 2.07 -13.63
N ARG A 19 2.09 2.87 -13.53
CA ARG A 19 2.05 4.24 -14.08
C ARG A 19 3.02 5.16 -13.33
N MET A 20 3.05 5.07 -12.00
CA MET A 20 3.96 5.90 -11.19
C MET A 20 5.43 5.55 -11.46
N LEU A 21 5.75 4.25 -11.61
CA LEU A 21 7.08 3.80 -12.01
C LEU A 21 7.46 4.29 -13.40
N LYS A 22 6.53 4.26 -14.36
CA LYS A 22 6.74 4.81 -15.69
C LYS A 22 7.03 6.32 -15.63
N LEU A 23 6.25 7.08 -14.86
CA LEU A 23 6.48 8.52 -14.68
C LEU A 23 7.86 8.80 -14.06
N LYS A 24 8.28 8.01 -13.08
CA LYS A 24 9.60 8.10 -12.46
C LYS A 24 10.72 7.81 -13.46
N ASN A 25 10.63 6.69 -14.17
CA ASN A 25 11.76 6.13 -14.93
C ASN A 25 11.86 6.72 -16.36
N GLU A 26 10.73 6.93 -17.04
CA GLU A 26 10.73 7.42 -18.43
C GLU A 26 10.67 8.94 -18.52
N TYR A 27 9.99 9.59 -17.57
CA TYR A 27 9.82 11.05 -17.58
C TYR A 27 10.68 11.77 -16.54
N ASN A 28 11.50 11.00 -15.79
CA ASN A 28 12.39 11.56 -14.75
C ASN A 28 11.66 12.42 -13.72
N LEU A 29 10.39 12.08 -13.41
CA LEU A 29 9.63 12.82 -12.42
C LEU A 29 10.11 12.48 -11.02
N ASP A 30 10.34 13.52 -10.25
CA ASP A 30 10.69 13.42 -8.84
C ASP A 30 9.42 13.10 -8.04
N ILE A 31 9.35 11.85 -7.52
CA ILE A 31 8.23 11.32 -6.76
C ILE A 31 8.66 11.10 -5.32
N ASN A 32 8.07 11.86 -4.41
CA ASN A 32 8.17 11.65 -2.98
C ASN A 32 7.13 10.59 -2.57
N PHE A 33 7.58 9.34 -2.45
CA PHE A 33 6.72 8.20 -2.16
C PHE A 33 6.49 8.10 -0.66
N LYS A 34 5.23 8.18 -0.24
CA LYS A 34 4.79 8.28 1.14
C LYS A 34 3.86 7.12 1.51
N ILE A 35 4.30 6.24 2.38
CA ILE A 35 3.46 5.16 2.90
C ILE A 35 2.55 5.72 4.00
N VAL A 36 1.29 5.31 3.96
CA VAL A 36 0.31 5.57 5.02
C VAL A 36 -0.36 4.25 5.44
N TYR A 37 -0.74 4.14 6.71
CA TYR A 37 -1.52 2.98 7.14
C TYR A 37 -2.87 2.92 6.41
N PRO A 38 -3.42 1.73 6.17
CA PRO A 38 -4.75 1.59 5.60
C PRO A 38 -5.81 2.33 6.42
N ILE A 39 -6.88 2.75 5.75
CA ILE A 39 -8.03 3.38 6.41
C ILE A 39 -8.62 2.48 7.52
N ALA A 40 -8.49 1.17 7.39
CA ALA A 40 -8.88 0.21 8.41
C ALA A 40 -8.11 0.34 9.74
N ILE A 41 -6.90 0.91 9.71
CA ILE A 41 -6.10 1.20 10.91
C ILE A 41 -6.36 2.62 11.39
N ARG A 42 -6.45 3.58 10.48
CA ARG A 42 -6.58 5.01 10.82
C ARG A 42 -7.99 5.42 11.24
N MET A 43 -9.00 4.73 10.71
CA MET A 43 -10.43 5.03 10.89
C MET A 43 -11.23 3.71 10.91
N PRO A 44 -10.98 2.80 11.87
CA PRO A 44 -11.61 1.48 11.91
C PRO A 44 -13.15 1.57 11.99
N GLU A 45 -13.67 2.60 12.63
CA GLU A 45 -15.10 2.89 12.74
C GLU A 45 -15.78 3.10 11.38
N TRP A 46 -15.04 3.49 10.35
CA TRP A 46 -15.57 3.62 8.99
C TRP A 46 -16.11 2.29 8.46
N PHE A 47 -15.57 1.16 8.95
CA PHE A 47 -15.99 -0.19 8.54
C PHE A 47 -17.17 -0.72 9.35
N ASP A 48 -17.56 -0.08 10.43
CA ASP A 48 -18.67 -0.53 11.26
C ASP A 48 -19.95 -0.62 10.44
N ASN A 49 -20.66 -1.74 10.59
CA ASN A 49 -21.86 -2.08 9.84
C ASN A 49 -21.71 -2.21 8.30
N LYS A 50 -20.47 -2.25 7.79
CA LYS A 50 -20.18 -2.51 6.37
C LYS A 50 -19.72 -3.95 6.18
N ASN A 51 -20.66 -4.83 5.90
CA ASN A 51 -20.36 -6.23 5.60
C ASN A 51 -19.80 -6.44 4.18
N ILE A 52 -19.49 -7.67 3.84
CA ILE A 52 -18.91 -8.02 2.53
C ILE A 52 -19.77 -7.53 1.35
N PHE A 53 -21.09 -7.48 1.48
CA PHE A 53 -21.98 -7.05 0.39
C PHE A 53 -21.77 -5.57 0.03
N PHE A 54 -21.44 -4.73 1.01
CA PHE A 54 -21.09 -3.33 0.76
C PHE A 54 -19.88 -3.21 -0.17
N PHE A 55 -18.93 -4.14 -0.10
CA PHE A 55 -17.69 -4.08 -0.88
C PHE A 55 -17.78 -4.74 -2.25
N ILE A 56 -18.87 -5.46 -2.59
CA ILE A 56 -19.03 -6.14 -3.89
C ILE A 56 -18.87 -5.18 -5.09
N PRO A 57 -19.49 -3.99 -5.12
CA PRO A 57 -19.29 -3.05 -6.23
C PRO A 57 -17.82 -2.66 -6.43
N PHE A 58 -17.13 -2.36 -5.33
CA PHE A 58 -15.69 -2.04 -5.37
C PHE A 58 -14.85 -3.22 -5.86
N MET A 59 -15.14 -4.44 -5.38
CA MET A 59 -14.46 -5.65 -5.84
C MET A 59 -14.65 -5.89 -7.35
N ARG A 60 -15.82 -5.60 -7.88
CA ARG A 60 -16.09 -5.71 -9.33
C ARG A 60 -15.32 -4.66 -10.12
N ASP A 61 -15.29 -3.42 -9.62
CA ASP A 61 -14.61 -2.32 -10.27
C ASP A 61 -13.10 -2.56 -10.36
N PHE A 62 -12.43 -2.83 -9.23
CA PHE A 62 -10.99 -3.02 -9.29
C PHE A 62 -10.56 -4.32 -9.99
N LYS A 63 -11.38 -5.39 -10.02
CA LYS A 63 -11.16 -6.56 -10.88
C LYS A 63 -11.22 -6.20 -12.37
N LYS A 64 -12.19 -5.38 -12.76
CA LYS A 64 -12.32 -4.90 -14.15
C LYS A 64 -11.10 -4.05 -14.54
N LYS A 65 -10.65 -3.17 -13.64
CA LYS A 65 -9.50 -2.31 -13.87
C LYS A 65 -8.19 -3.12 -13.94
N ALA A 66 -7.98 -4.07 -13.03
CA ALA A 66 -6.83 -4.97 -13.08
C ALA A 66 -6.75 -5.72 -14.41
N LYS A 67 -7.89 -6.26 -14.89
CA LYS A 67 -7.96 -6.92 -16.21
C LYS A 67 -7.61 -5.97 -17.36
N LYS A 68 -8.09 -4.71 -17.31
CA LYS A 68 -7.78 -3.70 -18.35
C LYS A 68 -6.29 -3.35 -18.37
N LEU A 69 -5.64 -3.40 -17.22
CA LEU A 69 -4.21 -3.08 -17.05
C LEU A 69 -3.31 -4.31 -17.20
N ASP A 70 -3.86 -5.47 -17.46
CA ASP A 70 -3.17 -6.77 -17.49
C ASP A 70 -2.37 -7.05 -16.20
N MET A 71 -2.92 -6.61 -15.07
CA MET A 71 -2.30 -6.81 -13.76
C MET A 71 -2.90 -8.02 -13.04
N PRO A 72 -2.04 -8.89 -12.46
CA PRO A 72 -2.52 -10.06 -11.71
C PRO A 72 -3.26 -9.61 -10.45
N LEU A 73 -4.43 -10.25 -10.18
CA LEU A 73 -5.25 -9.92 -9.02
C LEU A 73 -6.01 -11.14 -8.51
N ILE A 74 -5.79 -11.52 -7.28
CA ILE A 74 -6.56 -12.54 -6.56
C ILE A 74 -7.39 -11.87 -5.46
N VAL A 75 -8.70 -12.06 -5.49
CA VAL A 75 -9.62 -11.56 -4.48
C VAL A 75 -10.57 -12.68 -4.06
N PRO A 76 -10.70 -12.96 -2.79
CA PRO A 76 -10.06 -12.31 -1.64
C PRO A 76 -8.56 -12.64 -1.51
N ILE A 77 -7.80 -11.69 -0.98
CA ILE A 77 -6.37 -11.89 -0.62
C ILE A 77 -6.30 -12.91 0.51
N LYS A 78 -5.29 -13.80 0.49
CA LYS A 78 -5.10 -14.80 1.55
C LYS A 78 -3.62 -15.00 1.85
N PRO A 79 -3.18 -14.67 3.11
CA PRO A 79 -3.96 -13.97 4.13
C PRO A 79 -4.22 -12.52 3.74
N ASP A 80 -5.33 -11.94 4.22
CA ASP A 80 -5.54 -10.50 4.09
C ASP A 80 -4.58 -9.77 5.05
N PRO A 81 -3.84 -8.75 4.61
CA PRO A 81 -3.03 -7.94 5.50
C PRO A 81 -3.80 -7.32 6.67
N ILE A 82 -5.08 -7.09 6.48
CA ILE A 82 -6.01 -6.60 7.51
C ILE A 82 -6.90 -7.74 8.00
N ARG A 83 -6.82 -8.03 9.30
CA ARG A 83 -7.73 -8.96 9.96
C ARG A 83 -9.07 -8.26 10.21
N GLN A 84 -10.10 -8.69 9.50
CA GLN A 84 -11.45 -8.11 9.54
C GLN A 84 -12.51 -9.20 9.60
N ASN A 85 -13.57 -8.98 10.37
CA ASN A 85 -14.75 -9.83 10.32
C ASN A 85 -15.58 -9.49 9.08
N THR A 86 -15.68 -10.42 8.15
CA THR A 86 -16.35 -10.22 6.86
C THR A 86 -17.88 -10.06 6.97
N LEU A 87 -18.49 -10.53 8.07
CA LEU A 87 -19.94 -10.43 8.28
C LEU A 87 -20.34 -9.09 8.91
N THR A 88 -19.56 -8.63 9.90
CA THR A 88 -19.88 -7.40 10.62
C THR A 88 -19.14 -6.19 10.11
N GLY A 89 -18.06 -6.37 9.34
CA GLY A 89 -17.15 -5.32 8.94
C GLY A 89 -16.11 -4.94 10.01
N LYS A 90 -16.29 -5.39 11.25
CA LYS A 90 -15.43 -4.98 12.37
C LYS A 90 -13.97 -5.34 12.12
N ILE A 91 -13.09 -4.35 12.27
CA ILE A 91 -11.64 -4.53 12.24
C ILE A 91 -11.18 -5.14 13.56
N ALA A 92 -10.31 -6.14 13.51
CA ALA A 92 -9.77 -6.78 14.70
C ALA A 92 -8.73 -5.86 15.37
N ASP A 93 -8.68 -5.89 16.70
CA ASP A 93 -7.72 -5.10 17.48
C ASP A 93 -6.27 -5.53 17.22
N HIS A 94 -6.06 -6.86 17.07
CA HIS A 94 -4.75 -7.40 16.71
C HIS A 94 -4.63 -7.63 15.20
N GLN A 95 -3.62 -6.98 14.61
CA GLN A 95 -3.31 -7.02 13.18
C GLN A 95 -1.95 -7.70 12.97
N PRO A 96 -1.93 -8.95 12.47
CA PRO A 96 -0.70 -9.74 12.44
C PRO A 96 0.29 -9.38 11.32
N TYR A 97 -0.14 -8.64 10.28
CA TYR A 97 0.67 -8.48 9.07
C TYR A 97 0.86 -7.03 8.62
N ILE A 98 -0.15 -6.19 8.76
CA ILE A 98 -0.15 -4.88 8.09
C ILE A 98 0.94 -3.94 8.59
N PHE A 99 1.27 -4.00 9.88
CA PHE A 99 2.32 -3.17 10.45
C PHE A 99 3.69 -3.58 9.91
N ASP A 100 4.01 -4.88 9.89
CA ASP A 100 5.27 -5.40 9.33
C ASP A 100 5.43 -4.98 7.87
N VAL A 101 4.36 -5.12 7.07
CA VAL A 101 4.33 -4.71 5.65
C VAL A 101 4.60 -3.21 5.50
N CYS A 102 3.93 -2.37 6.30
CA CYS A 102 4.11 -0.93 6.23
C CYS A 102 5.50 -0.49 6.71
N HIS A 103 6.00 -1.06 7.81
CA HIS A 103 7.32 -0.74 8.35
C HIS A 103 8.44 -1.19 7.42
N MET A 104 8.34 -2.39 6.84
CA MET A 104 9.27 -2.87 5.81
C MET A 104 9.27 -1.94 4.59
N GLY A 105 8.09 -1.56 4.12
CA GLY A 105 7.95 -0.60 3.02
C GLY A 105 8.57 0.76 3.33
N GLN A 106 8.35 1.31 4.54
CA GLN A 106 8.94 2.57 4.96
C GLN A 106 10.47 2.47 5.09
N LEU A 107 10.99 1.37 5.61
CA LEU A 107 12.43 1.12 5.62
C LEU A 107 13.01 1.12 4.19
N MET A 108 12.30 0.53 3.23
CA MET A 108 12.74 0.54 1.83
C MET A 108 12.62 1.93 1.19
N CYS A 109 11.67 2.79 1.64
CA CYS A 109 11.66 4.21 1.27
C CYS A 109 12.94 4.91 1.74
N ASN A 110 13.34 4.70 2.99
CA ASN A 110 14.55 5.29 3.57
C ASN A 110 15.84 4.81 2.86
N ARG A 111 15.79 3.62 2.24
CA ARG A 111 16.87 3.07 1.40
C ARG A 111 16.79 3.52 -0.08
N GLY A 112 15.85 4.42 -0.43
CA GLY A 112 15.68 4.91 -1.80
C GLY A 112 15.04 3.92 -2.79
N LYS A 113 14.46 2.82 -2.30
CA LYS A 113 13.87 1.72 -3.09
C LYS A 113 12.34 1.63 -2.91
N GLY A 114 11.71 2.64 -2.31
CA GLY A 114 10.35 2.55 -1.77
C GLY A 114 9.28 2.20 -2.81
N ILE A 115 9.22 2.90 -3.93
CA ILE A 115 8.16 2.69 -4.93
C ILE A 115 8.34 1.37 -5.71
N GLU A 116 9.57 1.00 -6.03
CA GLU A 116 9.89 -0.27 -6.68
C GLU A 116 9.53 -1.44 -5.76
N PHE A 117 9.97 -1.37 -4.51
CA PHE A 117 9.62 -2.36 -3.50
C PHE A 117 8.12 -2.45 -3.26
N ALA A 118 7.42 -1.31 -3.21
CA ALA A 118 5.98 -1.29 -3.05
C ALA A 118 5.26 -1.98 -4.21
N TYR A 119 5.76 -1.87 -5.44
CA TYR A 119 5.20 -2.56 -6.59
C TYR A 119 5.36 -4.07 -6.47
N GLU A 120 6.57 -4.56 -6.19
CA GLU A 120 6.82 -6.00 -6.09
C GLU A 120 6.11 -6.62 -4.88
N LEU A 121 6.17 -5.99 -3.70
CA LEU A 121 5.46 -6.48 -2.52
C LEU A 121 3.93 -6.43 -2.71
N SER A 122 3.40 -5.39 -3.36
CA SER A 122 1.97 -5.35 -3.67
C SER A 122 1.58 -6.42 -4.70
N THR A 123 2.41 -6.67 -5.70
CA THR A 123 2.18 -7.76 -6.66
C THR A 123 2.13 -9.10 -5.92
N LEU A 124 3.06 -9.35 -5.02
CA LEU A 124 3.06 -10.53 -4.17
C LEU A 124 1.77 -10.65 -3.34
N ILE A 125 1.39 -9.58 -2.63
CA ILE A 125 0.19 -9.54 -1.78
C ILE A 125 -1.09 -9.78 -2.60
N TRP A 126 -1.23 -9.12 -3.76
CA TRP A 126 -2.47 -9.12 -4.54
C TRP A 126 -2.59 -10.27 -5.53
N SER A 127 -1.52 -11.01 -5.81
CA SER A 127 -1.52 -12.07 -6.82
C SER A 127 -1.13 -13.46 -6.31
N VAL A 128 -0.52 -13.58 -5.14
CA VAL A 128 0.01 -14.85 -4.64
C VAL A 128 -0.65 -15.28 -3.33
N LYS A 129 -1.17 -16.50 -3.28
CA LYS A 129 -1.66 -17.07 -2.01
C LYS A 129 -0.51 -17.34 -1.05
N ASN A 130 -0.76 -17.12 0.24
CA ASN A 130 0.26 -17.26 1.29
C ASN A 130 1.53 -16.42 0.96
N TRP A 131 1.29 -15.19 0.54
CA TRP A 131 2.32 -14.21 0.17
C TRP A 131 3.32 -13.95 1.31
N ASN A 132 2.89 -14.13 2.55
CA ASN A 132 3.61 -13.82 3.80
C ASN A 132 4.54 -14.92 4.30
N THR A 133 4.86 -15.94 3.48
CA THR A 133 5.84 -16.96 3.87
C THR A 133 7.26 -16.42 3.71
N ASP A 134 8.17 -16.88 4.59
CA ASP A 134 9.56 -16.44 4.60
C ASP A 134 10.25 -16.65 3.25
N ASP A 135 10.03 -17.78 2.59
CA ASP A 135 10.64 -18.06 1.28
C ASP A 135 10.27 -17.00 0.25
N LYS A 136 9.00 -16.62 0.17
CA LYS A 136 8.53 -15.60 -0.79
C LYS A 136 9.03 -14.20 -0.46
N LEU A 137 9.09 -13.86 0.84
CA LEU A 137 9.64 -12.58 1.26
C LEU A 137 11.15 -12.52 1.08
N LYS A 138 11.86 -13.64 1.26
CA LYS A 138 13.30 -13.75 0.94
C LYS A 138 13.55 -13.55 -0.54
N ASP A 139 12.83 -14.28 -1.39
CA ASP A 139 12.97 -14.16 -2.85
C ASP A 139 12.74 -12.72 -3.30
N LEU A 140 11.68 -12.07 -2.81
CA LEU A 140 11.38 -10.67 -3.12
C LEU A 140 12.51 -9.72 -2.66
N LEU A 141 12.99 -9.86 -1.43
CA LEU A 141 14.04 -8.98 -0.89
C LEU A 141 15.39 -9.18 -1.59
N LEU A 142 15.69 -10.40 -2.02
CA LEU A 142 16.91 -10.68 -2.80
C LEU A 142 16.98 -9.89 -4.11
N GLU A 143 15.84 -9.60 -4.77
CA GLU A 143 15.78 -8.74 -5.96
C GLU A 143 16.25 -7.31 -5.67
N PHE A 144 16.13 -6.89 -4.42
CA PHE A 144 16.61 -5.59 -3.93
C PHE A 144 18.01 -5.64 -3.31
N GLY A 145 18.64 -6.81 -3.29
CA GLY A 145 19.95 -7.01 -2.65
C GLY A 145 19.87 -6.96 -1.12
N GLU A 146 18.71 -7.34 -0.56
CA GLU A 146 18.42 -7.32 0.88
C GLU A 146 18.25 -8.74 1.43
N ASP A 147 18.61 -8.95 2.68
CA ASP A 147 18.36 -10.18 3.42
C ASP A 147 17.16 -10.02 4.34
N LEU A 148 16.27 -11.03 4.43
CA LEU A 148 15.03 -10.95 5.20
C LEU A 148 15.28 -10.78 6.71
N ASP A 149 16.27 -11.49 7.25
CA ASP A 149 16.55 -11.45 8.69
C ASP A 149 17.18 -10.10 9.07
N GLU A 150 18.06 -9.56 8.21
CA GLU A 150 18.63 -8.21 8.38
C GLU A 150 17.57 -7.11 8.24
N VAL A 151 16.64 -7.26 7.32
CA VAL A 151 15.51 -6.32 7.16
C VAL A 151 14.61 -6.35 8.37
N ARG A 152 14.27 -7.53 8.89
CA ARG A 152 13.45 -7.66 10.13
C ARG A 152 14.14 -7.05 11.34
N GLU A 153 15.42 -7.28 11.52
CA GLU A 153 16.18 -6.67 12.62
C GLU A 153 16.26 -5.15 12.45
N SER A 154 16.44 -4.66 11.23
CA SER A 154 16.43 -3.23 10.92
C SER A 154 15.07 -2.59 11.21
N VAL A 155 13.96 -3.25 10.83
CA VAL A 155 12.60 -2.80 11.16
C VAL A 155 12.42 -2.72 12.66
N LYS A 156 12.79 -3.77 13.40
CA LYS A 156 12.67 -3.81 14.85
C LYS A 156 13.50 -2.72 15.55
N SER A 157 14.72 -2.53 15.11
CA SER A 157 15.64 -1.54 15.70
C SER A 157 15.20 -0.10 15.42
N ASN A 158 14.48 0.14 14.31
CA ASN A 158 14.02 1.47 13.91
C ASN A 158 12.49 1.64 14.03
N GLU A 159 11.80 0.72 14.69
CA GLU A 159 10.33 0.66 14.70
C GLU A 159 9.69 2.01 15.05
N LYS A 160 10.17 2.66 16.10
CA LYS A 160 9.65 3.95 16.53
C LYS A 160 9.79 5.03 15.45
N SER A 161 10.95 5.14 14.82
CA SER A 161 11.19 6.12 13.74
C SER A 161 10.30 5.83 12.53
N LEU A 162 10.17 4.56 12.14
CA LEU A 162 9.33 4.17 11.02
C LEU A 162 7.85 4.49 11.26
N ILE A 163 7.36 4.31 12.49
CA ILE A 163 6.00 4.70 12.89
C ILE A 163 5.84 6.22 12.79
N GLU A 164 6.77 7.00 13.38
CA GLU A 164 6.73 8.45 13.35
C GLU A 164 6.74 9.01 11.92
N GLU A 165 7.52 8.42 11.02
CA GLU A 165 7.57 8.80 9.61
C GLU A 165 6.23 8.51 8.89
N ILE A 166 5.62 7.34 9.12
CA ILE A 166 4.32 7.00 8.55
C ILE A 166 3.23 7.92 9.10
N GLU A 167 3.26 8.24 10.39
CA GLU A 167 2.32 9.18 11.01
C GLU A 167 2.49 10.60 10.45
N MET A 168 3.71 11.04 10.22
CA MET A 168 3.98 12.32 9.55
C MET A 168 3.41 12.33 8.12
N ASN A 169 3.60 11.26 7.35
CA ASN A 169 3.00 11.12 6.02
C ASN A 169 1.46 11.24 6.08
N GLN A 170 0.83 10.71 7.13
CA GLN A 170 -0.63 10.81 7.32
C GLN A 170 -1.08 12.23 7.68
N LEU A 171 -0.27 12.96 8.45
CA LEU A 171 -0.52 14.37 8.76
C LEU A 171 -0.41 15.22 7.49
N ASP A 172 0.66 15.06 6.72
CA ASP A 172 0.86 15.76 5.44
C ASP A 172 -0.30 15.46 4.46
N GLN A 173 -0.74 14.20 4.40
CA GLN A 173 -1.89 13.81 3.57
C GLN A 173 -3.17 14.53 3.98
N LYS A 174 -3.42 14.64 5.30
CA LYS A 174 -4.57 15.34 5.85
C LYS A 174 -4.52 16.83 5.54
N GLU A 175 -3.35 17.46 5.67
CA GLU A 175 -3.12 18.87 5.34
C GLU A 175 -3.34 19.14 3.85
N ALA A 176 -3.00 18.19 2.97
CA ALA A 176 -3.31 18.25 1.55
C ALA A 176 -4.82 18.17 1.24
N GLY A 177 -5.68 17.96 2.25
CA GLY A 177 -7.14 18.01 2.14
C GLY A 177 -7.82 16.69 1.81
N HIS A 178 -7.12 15.56 1.84
CA HIS A 178 -7.73 14.26 1.57
C HIS A 178 -7.07 13.14 2.38
N HIS A 179 -7.84 12.09 2.74
CA HIS A 179 -7.36 10.94 3.52
C HIS A 179 -7.42 9.60 2.77
N GLY A 180 -7.94 9.58 1.57
CA GLY A 180 -8.00 8.37 0.74
C GLY A 180 -6.70 8.12 -0.02
N VAL A 181 -6.52 6.89 -0.51
CA VAL A 181 -5.38 6.47 -1.32
C VAL A 181 -5.85 5.66 -2.55
N PRO A 182 -5.09 5.72 -3.67
CA PRO A 182 -3.89 6.51 -3.90
C PRO A 182 -4.22 8.01 -3.98
N LEU A 183 -3.29 8.83 -3.51
CA LEU A 183 -3.41 10.28 -3.60
C LEU A 183 -2.11 10.85 -4.15
N ASN A 184 -2.20 11.65 -5.18
CA ASN A 184 -1.07 12.43 -5.71
C ASN A 184 -1.27 13.90 -5.35
N VAL A 185 -0.21 14.57 -4.91
CA VAL A 185 -0.23 16.01 -4.64
C VAL A 185 0.85 16.68 -5.46
N TYR A 186 0.44 17.64 -6.28
CA TYR A 186 1.34 18.41 -7.13
C TYR A 186 0.97 19.90 -7.12
N LYS A 187 1.94 20.75 -6.78
CA LYS A 187 1.75 22.21 -6.70
C LYS A 187 0.53 22.63 -5.86
N GLY A 188 0.33 21.96 -4.71
CA GLY A 188 -0.76 22.25 -3.77
C GLY A 188 -2.14 21.77 -4.23
N LYS A 189 -2.25 21.04 -5.34
CA LYS A 189 -3.49 20.39 -5.79
C LYS A 189 -3.38 18.89 -5.55
N TYR A 190 -4.46 18.26 -5.08
CA TYR A 190 -4.52 16.82 -4.94
C TYR A 190 -5.35 16.17 -6.05
N TYR A 191 -4.97 14.94 -6.38
CA TYR A 191 -5.61 14.07 -7.37
C TYR A 191 -5.82 12.71 -6.72
N PHE A 192 -7.07 12.37 -6.50
CA PHE A 192 -7.45 11.15 -5.79
C PHE A 192 -7.87 10.05 -6.74
N GLY A 193 -7.43 8.83 -6.45
CA GLY A 193 -7.78 7.64 -7.19
C GLY A 193 -6.75 7.25 -8.25
N GLN A 194 -7.01 6.16 -8.94
CA GLN A 194 -6.14 5.65 -10.01
C GLN A 194 -6.64 6.00 -11.41
N ASP A 195 -7.88 6.46 -11.51
CA ASP A 195 -8.47 6.92 -12.75
C ASP A 195 -8.14 8.40 -12.90
N ASP A 196 -7.06 8.62 -13.57
CA ASP A 196 -6.72 9.89 -14.18
C ASP A 196 -6.51 11.14 -13.33
N PRO A 197 -5.31 11.30 -12.76
CA PRO A 197 -4.86 12.62 -12.36
C PRO A 197 -4.33 13.47 -13.53
N PHE A 198 -4.22 12.93 -14.75
CA PHE A 198 -3.44 13.55 -15.83
C PHE A 198 -4.08 13.48 -17.24
N GLU A 199 -5.39 13.14 -17.35
CA GLU A 199 -6.17 13.41 -18.57
C GLU A 199 -6.56 14.85 -18.76
#